data_04f7c9c83a95459eb424d0b69aaf1e39
#
_entry.id   04f7c9c83a95459eb424d0b69aaf1e39
#
_cell.length_a   1.000
_cell.length_b   1.000
_cell.length_c   1.000
_cell.angle_alpha   90.00
_cell.angle_beta   90.00
_cell.angle_gamma   90.00
#
_symmetry.space_group_name_H-M   'P 1'
#
loop_
_entity.id
_entity.type
_entity.pdbx_description
1 polymer ?
#
loop_
_entity_poly.entity_id
_entity_poly.type
_entity_poly.pdbx_seq_one_letter_code
_entity_poly.pdbx_strand_id
1 'polypeptide(L)'
;IGAIEDAIEKAEPDFSVRRGFTSQIIIDHVKKRDDVTIDNVTEALDRAVNNGVKTLVVQPTHLMNGLEYTDLVNEIAENADSFEKVVVGEPLLTSDDDFKAVIQAITDATKEYDDGETAICFMGHGTEADSNQVYAKMQDMLTEEGFEHYYVGTVEATPSLDDVLAKVKEGSYKKVVLEPLMIVAGDHANNDMAGDEEGSWKTTFEEAGYEVTCLVRGL
;
A
#
# COMPACT_ATOMS: atom_id res chain seq x y z
N ILE A 1 -8.86 -4.65 2.69
CA ILE A 1 -9.84 -3.53 2.57
C ILE A 1 -10.92 -3.64 3.64
N GLY A 2 -11.53 -4.81 3.89
CA GLY A 2 -12.57 -4.96 4.91
C GLY A 2 -12.20 -4.42 6.29
N ALA A 3 -10.98 -4.65 6.76
CA ALA A 3 -10.52 -4.11 8.05
C ALA A 3 -10.49 -2.56 8.08
N ILE A 4 -10.22 -1.92 6.95
CA ILE A 4 -10.25 -0.46 6.83
C ILE A 4 -11.71 0.03 6.90
N GLU A 5 -12.62 -0.64 6.19
CA GLU A 5 -14.05 -0.32 6.22
C GLU A 5 -14.61 -0.44 7.65
N ASP A 6 -14.32 -1.56 8.32
CA ASP A 6 -14.73 -1.80 9.72
C ASP A 6 -14.17 -0.72 10.68
N ALA A 7 -12.92 -0.28 10.45
CA ALA A 7 -12.31 0.77 11.26
C ALA A 7 -13.00 2.13 11.04
N ILE A 8 -13.32 2.47 9.79
CA ILE A 8 -14.03 3.72 9.45
C ILE A 8 -15.46 3.68 10.02
N GLU A 9 -16.20 2.58 9.82
CA GLU A 9 -17.57 2.44 10.36
C GLU A 9 -17.59 2.57 11.88
N LYS A 10 -16.58 2.04 12.55
CA LYS A 10 -16.45 2.15 14.01
C LYS A 10 -16.11 3.57 14.47
N ALA A 11 -15.26 4.28 13.72
CA ALA A 11 -14.84 5.65 14.05
C ALA A 11 -15.94 6.67 13.74
N GLU A 12 -16.70 6.44 12.67
CA GLU A 12 -17.70 7.36 12.12
C GLU A 12 -19.07 6.66 11.96
N PRO A 13 -19.72 6.28 13.07
CA PRO A 13 -20.94 5.45 13.06
C PRO A 13 -22.17 6.14 12.45
N ASP A 14 -22.11 7.46 12.26
CA ASP A 14 -23.18 8.24 11.61
C ASP A 14 -23.10 8.21 10.08
N PHE A 15 -22.02 7.68 9.53
CA PHE A 15 -21.81 7.53 8.09
C PHE A 15 -22.05 6.09 7.64
N SER A 16 -22.60 5.96 6.42
CA SER A 16 -22.72 4.67 5.75
C SER A 16 -21.50 4.45 4.86
N VAL A 17 -20.64 3.52 5.19
CA VAL A 17 -19.43 3.21 4.43
C VAL A 17 -19.79 2.35 3.22
N ARG A 18 -19.23 2.69 2.06
CA ARG A 18 -19.36 1.96 0.79
C ARG A 18 -18.05 2.01 0.06
N ARG A 19 -17.76 0.97 -0.72
CA ARG A 19 -16.55 0.92 -1.54
C ARG A 19 -16.84 1.26 -3.00
N GLY A 20 -15.87 1.89 -3.64
CA GLY A 20 -15.71 1.97 -5.08
C GLY A 20 -14.27 1.64 -5.44
N PHE A 21 -14.03 1.01 -6.58
CA PHE A 21 -12.68 0.66 -7.02
C PHE A 21 -12.24 1.58 -8.16
N THR A 22 -10.98 1.99 -8.13
CA THR A 22 -10.35 2.80 -9.19
C THR A 22 -9.86 1.94 -10.37
N SER A 23 -9.57 0.65 -10.14
CA SER A 23 -9.03 -0.25 -11.14
C SER A 23 -10.10 -1.17 -11.75
N GLN A 24 -10.46 -0.93 -13.02
CA GLN A 24 -11.38 -1.79 -13.76
C GLN A 24 -10.85 -3.23 -13.89
N ILE A 25 -9.53 -3.41 -14.04
CA ILE A 25 -8.89 -4.72 -14.12
C ILE A 25 -9.17 -5.54 -12.85
N ILE A 26 -9.07 -4.90 -11.69
CA ILE A 26 -9.34 -5.56 -10.40
C ILE A 26 -10.83 -5.86 -10.24
N ILE A 27 -11.72 -4.95 -10.66
CA ILE A 27 -13.18 -5.18 -10.65
C ILE A 27 -13.52 -6.43 -11.48
N ASP A 28 -13.00 -6.51 -12.70
CA ASP A 28 -13.24 -7.63 -13.61
C ASP A 28 -12.67 -8.95 -13.04
N HIS A 29 -11.50 -8.89 -12.42
CA HIS A 29 -10.87 -10.05 -11.77
C HIS A 29 -11.70 -10.57 -10.59
N VAL A 30 -12.15 -9.69 -9.69
CA VAL A 30 -13.02 -10.04 -8.56
C VAL A 30 -14.35 -10.61 -9.06
N LYS A 31 -14.94 -9.97 -10.07
CA LYS A 31 -16.18 -10.49 -10.70
C LYS A 31 -16.01 -11.90 -11.24
N LYS A 32 -14.90 -12.16 -11.93
CA LYS A 32 -14.61 -13.48 -12.51
C LYS A 32 -14.33 -14.55 -11.45
N ARG A 33 -13.59 -14.18 -10.39
CA ARG A 33 -13.17 -15.11 -9.34
C ARG A 33 -14.29 -15.44 -8.34
N ASP A 34 -15.00 -14.40 -7.89
CA ASP A 34 -15.88 -14.47 -6.72
C ASP A 34 -17.36 -14.25 -7.08
N ASP A 35 -17.67 -13.91 -8.35
CA ASP A 35 -18.99 -13.47 -8.83
C ASP A 35 -19.56 -12.26 -8.04
N VAL A 36 -18.68 -11.44 -7.51
CA VAL A 36 -19.02 -10.20 -6.80
C VAL A 36 -18.90 -9.01 -7.74
N THR A 37 -19.94 -8.18 -7.81
CA THR A 37 -19.93 -6.93 -8.55
C THR A 37 -19.53 -5.81 -7.61
N ILE A 38 -18.51 -5.05 -7.97
CA ILE A 38 -18.03 -3.88 -7.25
C ILE A 38 -18.17 -2.68 -8.18
N ASP A 39 -18.71 -1.58 -7.66
CA ASP A 39 -18.83 -0.35 -8.41
C ASP A 39 -17.45 0.26 -8.70
N ASN A 40 -17.25 0.78 -9.90
CA ASN A 40 -16.17 1.72 -10.14
C ASN A 40 -16.52 3.10 -9.55
N VAL A 41 -15.64 4.09 -9.70
CA VAL A 41 -15.83 5.42 -9.09
C VAL A 41 -17.12 6.08 -9.61
N THR A 42 -17.32 6.12 -10.94
CA THR A 42 -18.53 6.69 -11.56
C THR A 42 -19.80 6.00 -11.05
N GLU A 43 -19.83 4.67 -11.05
CA GLU A 43 -20.98 3.87 -10.59
C GLU A 43 -21.28 4.10 -9.12
N ALA A 44 -20.24 4.23 -8.28
CA ALA A 44 -20.38 4.52 -6.85
C ALA A 44 -20.95 5.94 -6.62
N LEU A 45 -20.49 6.93 -7.37
CA LEU A 45 -21.02 8.30 -7.33
C LEU A 45 -22.47 8.34 -7.79
N ASP A 46 -22.81 7.70 -8.91
CA ASP A 46 -24.19 7.60 -9.42
C ASP A 46 -25.12 6.95 -8.41
N ARG A 47 -24.66 5.88 -7.76
CA ARG A 47 -25.40 5.21 -6.70
C ARG A 47 -25.62 6.12 -5.49
N ALA A 48 -24.62 6.89 -5.08
CA ALA A 48 -24.74 7.86 -4.00
C ALA A 48 -25.78 8.94 -4.32
N VAL A 49 -25.74 9.49 -5.53
CA VAL A 49 -26.73 10.48 -6.01
C VAL A 49 -28.13 9.87 -6.00
N ASN A 50 -28.32 8.68 -6.57
CA ASN A 50 -29.61 7.98 -6.65
C ASN A 50 -30.18 7.65 -5.26
N ASN A 51 -29.31 7.44 -4.27
CA ASN A 51 -29.70 7.21 -2.87
C ASN A 51 -29.98 8.51 -2.10
N GLY A 52 -29.85 9.69 -2.73
CA GLY A 52 -30.11 10.99 -2.12
C GLY A 52 -29.04 11.41 -1.10
N VAL A 53 -27.80 10.92 -1.25
CA VAL A 53 -26.66 11.34 -0.41
C VAL A 53 -26.41 12.83 -0.63
N LYS A 54 -26.34 13.59 0.46
CA LYS A 54 -26.12 15.04 0.43
C LYS A 54 -24.67 15.41 0.76
N THR A 55 -24.09 14.72 1.74
CA THR A 55 -22.71 14.88 2.13
C THR A 55 -21.95 13.64 1.74
N LEU A 56 -21.02 13.78 0.80
CA LEU A 56 -20.12 12.72 0.38
C LEU A 56 -18.74 12.93 1.00
N VAL A 57 -18.23 11.92 1.69
CA VAL A 57 -16.84 11.87 2.15
C VAL A 57 -16.16 10.72 1.42
N VAL A 58 -15.10 10.99 0.69
CA VAL A 58 -14.32 9.99 -0.03
C VAL A 58 -12.98 9.83 0.68
N GLN A 59 -12.71 8.63 1.20
CA GLN A 59 -11.42 8.27 1.76
C GLN A 59 -10.66 7.37 0.77
N PRO A 60 -9.66 7.90 0.08
CA PRO A 60 -8.80 7.08 -0.78
C PRO A 60 -7.99 6.09 0.07
N THR A 61 -7.89 4.85 -0.40
CA THR A 61 -6.98 3.85 0.18
C THR A 61 -5.69 3.73 -0.62
N HIS A 62 -5.25 4.82 -1.23
CA HIS A 62 -3.96 4.92 -1.92
C HIS A 62 -2.83 5.14 -0.92
N LEU A 63 -1.67 4.56 -1.22
CA LEU A 63 -0.49 4.74 -0.37
C LEU A 63 0.07 6.17 -0.49
N MET A 64 0.05 6.73 -1.72
CA MET A 64 0.66 8.01 -2.04
C MET A 64 -0.18 8.82 -3.03
N ASN A 65 0.15 10.10 -3.19
CA ASN A 65 -0.42 10.99 -4.21
C ASN A 65 0.22 10.68 -5.59
N GLY A 66 -0.26 9.58 -6.20
CA GLY A 66 0.13 9.15 -7.54
C GLY A 66 -0.93 9.47 -8.60
N LEU A 67 -0.74 8.88 -9.80
CA LEU A 67 -1.65 9.10 -10.93
C LEU A 67 -3.08 8.68 -10.61
N GLU A 68 -3.27 7.49 -10.03
CA GLU A 68 -4.62 6.98 -9.68
C GLU A 68 -5.35 7.87 -8.67
N TYR A 69 -4.64 8.46 -7.70
CA TYR A 69 -5.24 9.42 -6.77
C TYR A 69 -5.65 10.70 -7.49
N THR A 70 -4.81 11.19 -8.39
CA THR A 70 -5.10 12.39 -9.19
C THR A 70 -6.33 12.17 -10.07
N ASP A 71 -6.43 11.02 -10.72
CA ASP A 71 -7.58 10.65 -11.55
C ASP A 71 -8.86 10.56 -10.71
N LEU A 72 -8.79 9.92 -9.53
CA LEU A 72 -9.90 9.87 -8.58
C LEU A 72 -10.39 11.27 -8.18
N VAL A 73 -9.49 12.17 -7.82
CA VAL A 73 -9.83 13.54 -7.41
C VAL A 73 -10.51 14.30 -8.56
N ASN A 74 -10.01 14.15 -9.79
CA ASN A 74 -10.59 14.78 -10.97
C ASN A 74 -12.01 14.25 -11.24
N GLU A 75 -12.21 12.94 -11.20
CA GLU A 75 -13.51 12.30 -11.42
C GLU A 75 -14.54 12.74 -10.36
N ILE A 76 -14.12 12.83 -9.09
CA ILE A 76 -14.98 13.35 -8.02
C ILE A 76 -15.33 14.82 -8.26
N ALA A 77 -14.34 15.64 -8.67
CA ALA A 77 -14.58 17.07 -8.92
C ALA A 77 -15.59 17.32 -10.06
N GLU A 78 -15.56 16.49 -11.10
CA GLU A 78 -16.54 16.57 -12.21
C GLU A 78 -17.99 16.27 -11.76
N ASN A 79 -18.17 15.52 -10.68
CA ASN A 79 -19.46 15.11 -10.15
C ASN A 79 -19.88 15.86 -8.86
N ALA A 80 -19.05 16.78 -8.37
CA ALA A 80 -19.23 17.42 -7.06
C ALA A 80 -20.55 18.22 -6.94
N ASP A 81 -21.01 18.86 -8.03
CA ASP A 81 -22.24 19.63 -8.07
C ASP A 81 -23.52 18.80 -7.80
N SER A 82 -23.41 17.48 -7.84
CA SER A 82 -24.52 16.57 -7.53
C SER A 82 -24.76 16.40 -6.01
N PHE A 83 -23.88 16.94 -5.17
CA PHE A 83 -23.94 16.84 -3.71
C PHE A 83 -23.98 18.22 -3.06
N GLU A 84 -24.54 18.32 -1.85
CA GLU A 84 -24.50 19.57 -1.06
C GLU A 84 -23.09 19.84 -0.51
N LYS A 85 -22.32 18.76 -0.23
CA LYS A 85 -20.96 18.83 0.26
C LYS A 85 -20.17 17.60 -0.18
N VAL A 86 -18.96 17.83 -0.70
CA VAL A 86 -17.98 16.78 -0.99
C VAL A 86 -16.68 17.05 -0.22
N VAL A 87 -16.12 16.03 0.39
CA VAL A 87 -14.80 16.06 1.04
C VAL A 87 -14.02 14.87 0.56
N VAL A 88 -12.79 15.10 0.12
CA VAL A 88 -11.86 14.05 -0.30
C VAL A 88 -10.69 14.03 0.68
N GLY A 89 -10.42 12.86 1.26
CA GLY A 89 -9.25 12.65 2.10
C GLY A 89 -7.95 12.55 1.30
N GLU A 90 -6.83 12.62 2.00
CA GLU A 90 -5.51 12.46 1.42
C GLU A 90 -5.08 10.97 1.43
N PRO A 91 -4.09 10.58 0.60
CA PRO A 91 -3.46 9.27 0.66
C PRO A 91 -2.73 9.04 1.99
N LEU A 92 -2.39 7.78 2.26
CA LEU A 92 -1.79 7.37 3.54
C LEU A 92 -0.46 8.08 3.85
N LEU A 93 0.42 8.24 2.87
CA LEU A 93 1.74 8.87 3.03
C LEU A 93 1.73 10.30 2.47
N THR A 94 1.19 11.25 3.21
CA THR A 94 1.09 12.65 2.80
C THR A 94 1.96 13.55 3.68
N SER A 95 1.78 13.52 4.99
CA SER A 95 2.53 14.33 5.96
C SER A 95 3.62 13.53 6.67
N ASP A 96 4.59 14.22 7.30
CA ASP A 96 5.61 13.57 8.12
C ASP A 96 5.01 12.78 9.29
N ASP A 97 3.88 13.22 9.83
CA ASP A 97 3.19 12.52 10.91
C ASP A 97 2.56 11.21 10.40
N ASP A 98 2.07 11.19 9.16
CA ASP A 98 1.58 9.96 8.53
C ASP A 98 2.70 8.95 8.33
N PHE A 99 3.87 9.41 7.84
CA PHE A 99 5.05 8.55 7.72
C PHE A 99 5.44 7.95 9.07
N LYS A 100 5.50 8.75 10.15
CA LYS A 100 5.81 8.25 11.49
C LYS A 100 4.79 7.23 11.98
N ALA A 101 3.49 7.49 11.74
CA ALA A 101 2.44 6.56 12.11
C ALA A 101 2.57 5.20 11.37
N VAL A 102 2.90 5.23 10.08
CA VAL A 102 3.14 4.02 9.28
C VAL A 102 4.42 3.32 9.74
N ILE A 103 5.53 4.05 9.98
CA ILE A 103 6.77 3.48 10.53
C ILE A 103 6.48 2.77 11.84
N GLN A 104 5.78 3.41 12.77
CA GLN A 104 5.41 2.77 14.03
C GLN A 104 4.58 1.49 13.81
N ALA A 105 3.62 1.52 12.88
CA ALA A 105 2.76 0.38 12.61
C ALA A 105 3.55 -0.81 12.03
N ILE A 106 4.41 -0.57 11.02
CA ILE A 106 5.18 -1.64 10.37
C ILE A 106 6.28 -2.18 11.28
N THR A 107 6.92 -1.34 12.07
CA THR A 107 7.98 -1.78 13.01
C THR A 107 7.38 -2.54 14.19
N ASP A 108 6.24 -2.13 14.72
CA ASP A 108 5.51 -2.91 15.74
C ASP A 108 5.06 -4.27 15.20
N ALA A 109 4.57 -4.31 13.96
CA ALA A 109 4.09 -5.53 13.32
C ALA A 109 5.20 -6.54 13.00
N THR A 110 6.44 -6.07 12.82
CA THR A 110 7.62 -6.90 12.50
C THR A 110 8.61 -7.06 13.64
N LYS A 111 8.28 -6.49 14.82
CA LYS A 111 9.16 -6.45 15.98
C LYS A 111 9.72 -7.82 16.42
N GLU A 112 8.95 -8.88 16.24
CA GLU A 112 9.39 -10.24 16.59
C GLU A 112 10.55 -10.75 15.74
N TYR A 113 10.75 -10.14 14.55
CA TYR A 113 11.83 -10.48 13.61
C TYR A 113 13.06 -9.58 13.78
N ASP A 114 12.97 -8.48 14.52
CA ASP A 114 14.06 -7.52 14.74
C ASP A 114 15.00 -8.04 15.84
N ASP A 115 15.75 -9.09 15.51
CA ASP A 115 16.67 -9.80 16.41
C ASP A 115 18.15 -9.41 16.24
N GLY A 116 18.44 -8.42 15.39
CA GLY A 116 19.77 -7.96 15.05
C GLY A 116 20.53 -8.84 14.06
N GLU A 117 20.00 -10.02 13.69
CA GLU A 117 20.55 -10.92 12.66
C GLU A 117 19.64 -11.01 11.42
N THR A 118 18.50 -10.34 11.45
CA THR A 118 17.47 -10.34 10.40
C THR A 118 17.38 -8.96 9.75
N ALA A 119 17.45 -8.91 8.42
CA ALA A 119 17.07 -7.72 7.65
C ALA A 119 15.57 -7.76 7.35
N ILE A 120 14.85 -6.68 7.61
CA ILE A 120 13.42 -6.55 7.36
C ILE A 120 13.25 -5.66 6.13
N CYS A 121 12.75 -6.23 5.04
CA CYS A 121 12.67 -5.56 3.75
C CYS A 121 11.22 -5.38 3.32
N PHE A 122 10.84 -4.12 3.11
CA PHE A 122 9.53 -3.75 2.63
C PHE A 122 9.54 -3.51 1.13
N MET A 123 8.60 -4.15 0.44
CA MET A 123 8.44 -4.05 -1.01
C MET A 123 7.23 -3.18 -1.37
N GLY A 124 7.48 -1.97 -1.87
CA GLY A 124 6.44 -1.12 -2.48
C GLY A 124 6.21 -1.45 -3.95
N HIS A 125 5.13 -0.91 -4.52
CA HIS A 125 4.85 -1.07 -5.94
C HIS A 125 5.89 -0.33 -6.79
N GLY A 126 6.13 0.92 -6.47
CA GLY A 126 6.93 1.83 -7.29
C GLY A 126 6.08 2.55 -8.35
N THR A 127 6.58 3.65 -8.85
CA THR A 127 5.96 4.43 -9.93
C THR A 127 7.00 5.28 -10.64
N GLU A 128 6.77 5.59 -11.92
CA GLU A 128 7.58 6.55 -12.68
C GLU A 128 7.28 8.02 -12.30
N ALA A 129 6.21 8.27 -11.54
CA ALA A 129 5.84 9.61 -11.11
C ALA A 129 6.73 10.12 -9.96
N ASP A 130 6.78 11.45 -9.78
CA ASP A 130 7.55 12.11 -8.70
C ASP A 130 7.14 11.60 -7.31
N SER A 131 5.92 11.13 -7.13
CA SER A 131 5.43 10.51 -5.89
C SER A 131 6.21 9.27 -5.46
N ASN A 132 7.02 8.68 -6.33
CA ASN A 132 7.94 7.58 -5.99
C ASN A 132 8.93 7.95 -4.86
N GLN A 133 9.18 9.25 -4.65
CA GLN A 133 10.04 9.75 -3.57
C GLN A 133 9.58 9.34 -2.17
N VAL A 134 8.31 8.93 -1.99
CA VAL A 134 7.82 8.43 -0.70
C VAL A 134 8.61 7.22 -0.18
N TYR A 135 9.14 6.38 -1.07
CA TYR A 135 9.92 5.20 -0.67
C TYR A 135 11.31 5.59 -0.15
N ALA A 136 11.98 6.53 -0.81
CA ALA A 136 13.25 7.07 -0.32
C ALA A 136 13.05 7.81 1.02
N LYS A 137 12.00 8.63 1.12
CA LYS A 137 11.65 9.34 2.36
C LYS A 137 11.35 8.36 3.50
N MET A 138 10.62 7.27 3.23
CA MET A 138 10.34 6.22 4.23
C MET A 138 11.65 5.59 4.73
N GLN A 139 12.57 5.27 3.82
CA GLN A 139 13.89 4.72 4.18
C GLN A 139 14.69 5.70 5.04
N ASP A 140 14.73 6.97 4.66
CA ASP A 140 15.47 7.99 5.40
C ASP A 140 14.91 8.14 6.82
N MET A 141 13.59 8.23 6.97
CA MET A 141 12.93 8.36 8.27
C MET A 141 13.11 7.11 9.16
N LEU A 142 13.04 5.89 8.59
CA LEU A 142 13.37 4.66 9.32
C LEU A 142 14.80 4.70 9.88
N THR A 143 15.74 5.16 9.07
CA THR A 143 17.15 5.30 9.48
C THR A 143 17.33 6.37 10.56
N GLU A 144 16.67 7.52 10.42
CA GLU A 144 16.71 8.61 11.41
C GLU A 144 16.12 8.22 12.76
N GLU A 145 15.09 7.36 12.76
CA GLU A 145 14.46 6.81 13.97
C GLU A 145 15.22 5.62 14.58
N GLY A 146 16.33 5.19 13.95
CA GLY A 146 17.21 4.14 14.48
C GLY A 146 16.84 2.72 14.06
N PHE A 147 15.97 2.55 13.07
CA PHE A 147 15.61 1.24 12.51
C PHE A 147 16.61 0.84 11.43
N GLU A 148 17.86 0.54 11.83
CA GLU A 148 18.97 0.26 10.93
C GLU A 148 18.87 -1.07 10.17
N HIS A 149 17.99 -1.99 10.60
CA HIS A 149 17.76 -3.29 9.96
C HIS A 149 16.58 -3.32 9.00
N TYR A 150 15.98 -2.14 8.76
CA TYR A 150 14.79 -1.97 7.94
C TYR A 150 15.13 -1.34 6.59
N TYR A 151 14.68 -1.97 5.52
CA TYR A 151 14.98 -1.59 4.14
C TYR A 151 13.70 -1.42 3.33
N VAL A 152 13.67 -0.42 2.46
CA VAL A 152 12.53 -0.16 1.57
C VAL A 152 13.00 -0.20 0.13
N GLY A 153 12.29 -0.95 -0.69
CA GLY A 153 12.47 -0.97 -2.14
C GLY A 153 11.16 -1.11 -2.87
N THR A 154 11.21 -1.22 -4.19
CA THR A 154 10.05 -1.25 -5.08
C THR A 154 10.17 -2.33 -6.14
N VAL A 155 9.02 -2.76 -6.68
CA VAL A 155 8.95 -3.70 -7.82
C VAL A 155 9.31 -3.00 -9.11
N GLU A 156 8.70 -1.83 -9.40
CA GLU A 156 8.70 -1.21 -10.72
C GLU A 156 9.57 0.05 -10.81
N ALA A 157 10.23 0.47 -9.70
CA ALA A 157 10.99 1.71 -9.67
C ALA A 157 12.25 1.60 -8.79
N THR A 158 12.73 2.74 -8.27
CA THR A 158 13.87 2.81 -7.35
C THR A 158 13.40 3.28 -5.97
N PRO A 159 14.00 2.75 -4.86
CA PRO A 159 15.05 1.71 -4.84
C PRO A 159 14.55 0.37 -5.36
N SER A 160 15.36 -0.28 -6.20
CA SER A 160 15.04 -1.60 -6.77
C SER A 160 15.38 -2.75 -5.80
N LEU A 161 14.99 -3.98 -6.16
CA LEU A 161 15.44 -5.19 -5.47
C LEU A 161 16.97 -5.27 -5.38
N ASP A 162 17.68 -4.95 -6.46
CA ASP A 162 19.14 -4.97 -6.47
C ASP A 162 19.75 -3.94 -5.51
N ASP A 163 19.15 -2.75 -5.40
CA ASP A 163 19.57 -1.72 -4.45
C ASP A 163 19.39 -2.18 -3.01
N VAL A 164 18.26 -2.81 -2.71
CA VAL A 164 17.99 -3.36 -1.37
C VAL A 164 18.93 -4.52 -1.06
N LEU A 165 19.13 -5.46 -1.99
CA LEU A 165 20.04 -6.58 -1.82
C LEU A 165 21.49 -6.11 -1.58
N ALA A 166 21.93 -5.07 -2.31
CA ALA A 166 23.26 -4.50 -2.12
C ALA A 166 23.44 -3.95 -0.69
N LYS A 167 22.45 -3.21 -0.18
CA LYS A 167 22.47 -2.67 1.19
C LYS A 167 22.42 -3.78 2.24
N VAL A 168 21.58 -4.79 2.07
CA VAL A 168 21.49 -5.95 2.99
C VAL A 168 22.81 -6.70 3.05
N LYS A 169 23.55 -6.83 1.93
CA LYS A 169 24.88 -7.47 1.87
C LYS A 169 25.97 -6.70 2.63
N GLU A 170 25.80 -5.41 2.89
CA GLU A 170 26.74 -4.63 3.71
C GLU A 170 26.60 -4.98 5.20
N GLY A 171 25.45 -5.50 5.61
CA GLY A 171 25.18 -5.95 6.97
C GLY A 171 25.66 -7.39 7.23
N SER A 172 25.53 -7.85 8.47
CA SER A 172 25.91 -9.20 8.91
C SER A 172 24.69 -10.09 9.12
N TYR A 173 23.67 -9.94 8.28
CA TYR A 173 22.42 -10.67 8.40
C TYR A 173 22.54 -12.12 7.94
N LYS A 174 21.72 -12.98 8.51
CA LYS A 174 21.56 -14.39 8.13
C LYS A 174 20.17 -14.66 7.57
N LYS A 175 19.23 -13.81 7.97
CA LYS A 175 17.81 -13.94 7.64
C LYS A 175 17.31 -12.67 6.98
N VAL A 176 16.29 -12.83 6.16
CA VAL A 176 15.54 -11.73 5.54
C VAL A 176 14.05 -11.97 5.74
N VAL A 177 13.36 -10.96 6.21
CA VAL A 177 11.90 -10.90 6.23
C VAL A 177 11.44 -9.98 5.12
N LEU A 178 10.52 -10.45 4.29
CA LEU A 178 9.90 -9.68 3.21
C LEU A 178 8.44 -9.39 3.55
N GLU A 179 8.04 -8.14 3.48
CA GLU A 179 6.66 -7.71 3.67
C GLU A 179 6.28 -6.64 2.64
N PRO A 180 5.07 -6.67 2.04
CA PRO A 180 4.68 -5.62 1.10
C PRO A 180 4.38 -4.32 1.83
N LEU A 181 4.93 -3.20 1.34
CA LEU A 181 4.54 -1.84 1.71
C LEU A 181 3.38 -1.40 0.80
N MET A 182 2.27 -2.08 0.94
CA MET A 182 1.06 -1.92 0.13
C MET A 182 -0.18 -2.09 1.00
N ILE A 183 -1.24 -1.35 0.68
CA ILE A 183 -2.52 -1.47 1.42
C ILE A 183 -3.12 -2.88 1.32
N VAL A 184 -2.89 -3.56 0.19
CA VAL A 184 -3.37 -4.92 -0.05
C VAL A 184 -2.23 -5.77 -0.58
N ALA A 185 -2.02 -6.94 0.00
CA ALA A 185 -1.11 -7.95 -0.52
C ALA A 185 -1.75 -8.64 -1.75
N GLY A 186 -1.61 -8.00 -2.91
CA GLY A 186 -2.15 -8.46 -4.20
C GLY A 186 -1.17 -9.31 -4.99
N ASP A 187 -1.23 -9.17 -6.31
CA ASP A 187 -0.45 -9.96 -7.27
C ASP A 187 1.06 -9.81 -7.04
N HIS A 188 1.56 -8.58 -6.94
CA HIS A 188 2.97 -8.31 -6.67
C HIS A 188 3.48 -8.95 -5.36
N ALA A 189 2.68 -8.92 -4.31
CA ALA A 189 3.08 -9.54 -3.04
C ALA A 189 3.16 -11.07 -3.12
N ASN A 190 2.31 -11.68 -3.93
CA ASN A 190 2.26 -13.14 -4.08
C ASN A 190 3.27 -13.65 -5.11
N ASN A 191 3.53 -12.91 -6.18
CA ASN A 191 4.37 -13.34 -7.29
C ASN A 191 5.76 -12.69 -7.24
N ASP A 192 5.84 -11.36 -7.30
CA ASP A 192 7.14 -10.66 -7.38
C ASP A 192 7.88 -10.70 -6.04
N MET A 193 7.17 -10.68 -4.89
CA MET A 193 7.81 -10.79 -3.58
C MET A 193 7.99 -12.23 -3.13
N ALA A 194 6.89 -12.98 -2.99
CA ALA A 194 6.87 -14.29 -2.33
C ALA A 194 6.81 -15.48 -3.30
N GLY A 195 6.78 -15.24 -4.61
CA GLY A 195 6.74 -16.28 -5.63
C GLY A 195 8.01 -17.13 -5.68
N ASP A 196 7.87 -18.34 -6.25
CA ASP A 196 8.99 -19.28 -6.44
C ASP A 196 9.67 -19.12 -7.81
N GLU A 197 9.23 -18.16 -8.63
CA GLU A 197 9.80 -17.88 -9.94
C GLU A 197 11.17 -17.17 -9.81
N GLU A 198 12.06 -17.44 -10.73
CA GLU A 198 13.37 -16.78 -10.82
C GLU A 198 13.19 -15.25 -10.91
N GLY A 199 13.91 -14.52 -10.09
CA GLY A 199 13.87 -13.06 -10.04
C GLY A 199 12.82 -12.49 -9.08
N SER A 200 12.05 -13.32 -8.38
CA SER A 200 11.27 -12.83 -7.23
C SER A 200 12.20 -12.34 -6.12
N TRP A 201 11.70 -11.46 -5.24
CA TRP A 201 12.48 -11.04 -4.08
C TRP A 201 12.91 -12.22 -3.24
N LYS A 202 12.01 -13.15 -2.96
CA LYS A 202 12.30 -14.37 -2.21
C LYS A 202 13.45 -15.17 -2.83
N THR A 203 13.33 -15.56 -4.09
CA THR A 203 14.35 -16.39 -4.75
C THR A 203 15.69 -15.66 -4.85
N THR A 204 15.68 -14.36 -5.10
CA THR A 204 16.89 -13.53 -5.18
C THR A 204 17.64 -13.48 -3.85
N PHE A 205 16.95 -13.33 -2.72
CA PHE A 205 17.57 -13.36 -1.41
C PHE A 205 18.01 -14.77 -1.00
N GLU A 206 17.24 -15.82 -1.34
CA GLU A 206 17.62 -17.22 -1.10
C GLU A 206 18.89 -17.60 -1.88
N GLU A 207 19.00 -17.21 -3.15
CA GLU A 207 20.19 -17.39 -3.98
C GLU A 207 21.41 -16.62 -3.44
N ALA A 208 21.19 -15.50 -2.78
CA ALA A 208 22.24 -14.76 -2.08
C ALA A 208 22.66 -15.38 -0.75
N GLY A 209 22.00 -16.46 -0.31
CA GLY A 209 22.36 -17.28 0.85
C GLY A 209 21.64 -16.93 2.14
N TYR A 210 20.56 -16.15 2.07
CA TYR A 210 19.73 -15.80 3.24
C TYR A 210 18.62 -16.83 3.47
N GLU A 211 18.24 -17.02 4.73
CA GLU A 211 16.98 -17.66 5.09
C GLU A 211 15.85 -16.63 4.96
N VAL A 212 14.86 -16.90 4.10
CA VAL A 212 13.81 -15.91 3.75
C VAL A 212 12.47 -16.30 4.37
N THR A 213 11.83 -15.33 5.00
CA THR A 213 10.44 -15.42 5.47
C THR A 213 9.59 -14.35 4.78
N CYS A 214 8.49 -14.74 4.14
CA CYS A 214 7.56 -13.84 3.49
C CYS A 214 6.30 -13.64 4.35
N LEU A 215 6.00 -12.39 4.70
CA LEU A 215 4.78 -11.97 5.38
C LEU A 215 3.82 -11.40 4.33
N VAL A 216 3.00 -12.26 3.73
CA VAL A 216 2.07 -11.87 2.66
C VAL A 216 0.78 -11.30 3.28
N ARG A 217 0.88 -10.05 3.74
CA ARG A 217 -0.24 -9.28 4.32
C ARG A 217 -0.15 -7.82 3.88
N GLY A 218 -1.29 -7.13 3.83
CA GLY A 218 -1.31 -5.68 3.59
C GLY A 218 -1.12 -4.88 4.88
N LEU A 219 -0.87 -3.58 4.71
CA LEU A 219 -0.77 -2.59 5.78
C LEU A 219 -2.08 -2.46 6.58
#